data_04d3fe7808b9ba935f935513867aad24
#
_entry.id   04d3fe7808b9ba935f935513867aad24
#
_cell.length_a   1.000
_cell.length_b   1.000
_cell.length_c   1.000
_cell.angle_alpha   90.00
_cell.angle_beta   90.00
_cell.angle_gamma   90.00
#
_symmetry.space_group_name_H-M   'P 1'
#
loop_
_entity.id
_entity.type
_entity.pdbx_description
1 polymer ?
#
loop_
_entity_poly.entity_id
_entity_poly.type
_entity_poly.pdbx_seq_one_letter_code
_entity_poly.pdbx_strand_id
1 'polypeptide(L)'
;MAAYSAAKTLVEAGSDASVVVLEKMPRPARKIMITGKGRCNFTNMKEWNEFSAHIRSKSNFVKSAFYAFTPENVRDFFEAHGMHTVVERADRAYPASSRASEVVDTLVNACNGYGVKIVCDAPVKEVARKDGEFLLTLEDGTLYSASRLIICTGGMSYPGTGSTGDGYRWAADLGYKIVPTFPSLTALVPDGYKMREDKSLHINRATPVDSLGDKLCGIQLKNIGVQLYVQDTLVEDEFGDVDFTDGGLEGPIGYQISRKAVKSMINGSKVRVSLDLKPGVSLTELTCRVKELWAEIDKDARSARLREKERCRILLGKLMPWELIPAFTFCHPEIITLERRSKTQTKVWVNLVSIAKALKNWQFNIVGYVGYERAVVTAGGVDTEQFVSKTMESRLDKGLYMCGEVLDMDADTGGYNLQMAFCTGRMAGENAAKSLLSK
;
A
#
# COMPACT_ATOMS: atom_id res chain seq x y z
N MET A 1 13.43 15.02 -5.38
CA MET A 1 13.80 15.73 -4.11
C MET A 1 15.30 15.65 -3.82
N ALA A 2 15.95 14.49 -3.82
CA ALA A 2 17.39 14.40 -3.54
C ALA A 2 18.25 15.25 -4.51
N ALA A 3 18.03 15.12 -5.82
CA ALA A 3 18.74 15.90 -6.84
C ALA A 3 18.51 17.41 -6.70
N TYR A 4 17.25 17.81 -6.48
CA TYR A 4 16.90 19.21 -6.20
C TYR A 4 17.66 19.77 -5.03
N SER A 5 17.66 19.03 -3.88
CA SER A 5 18.30 19.51 -2.66
C SER A 5 19.84 19.56 -2.78
N ALA A 6 20.42 18.59 -3.50
CA ALA A 6 21.86 18.61 -3.79
C ALA A 6 22.23 19.82 -4.66
N ALA A 7 21.53 20.02 -5.78
CA ALA A 7 21.81 21.11 -6.70
C ALA A 7 21.60 22.47 -6.04
N LYS A 8 20.50 22.67 -5.32
CA LYS A 8 20.25 23.88 -4.55
C LYS A 8 21.38 24.19 -3.59
N THR A 9 21.84 23.21 -2.79
CA THR A 9 22.94 23.39 -1.83
C THR A 9 24.25 23.77 -2.52
N LEU A 10 24.56 23.16 -3.67
CA LEU A 10 25.76 23.47 -4.44
C LEU A 10 25.72 24.89 -5.03
N VAL A 11 24.60 25.27 -5.64
CA VAL A 11 24.41 26.61 -6.23
C VAL A 11 24.49 27.70 -5.17
N GLU A 12 23.81 27.50 -4.02
CA GLU A 12 23.84 28.46 -2.89
C GLU A 12 25.25 28.61 -2.28
N ALA A 13 26.10 27.59 -2.41
CA ALA A 13 27.52 27.63 -2.00
C ALA A 13 28.48 28.14 -3.08
N GLY A 14 27.98 28.51 -4.27
CA GLY A 14 28.81 28.96 -5.39
C GLY A 14 29.71 27.88 -5.99
N SER A 15 29.29 26.62 -5.93
CA SER A 15 30.06 25.48 -6.44
C SER A 15 29.74 25.19 -7.91
N ASP A 16 30.77 24.87 -8.72
CA ASP A 16 30.62 24.44 -10.12
C ASP A 16 30.28 22.95 -10.27
N ALA A 17 30.10 22.23 -9.17
CA ALA A 17 29.76 20.81 -9.22
C ALA A 17 28.35 20.60 -9.80
N SER A 18 28.22 19.61 -10.69
CA SER A 18 26.97 19.31 -11.38
C SER A 18 26.23 18.13 -10.75
N VAL A 19 24.92 18.15 -10.88
CA VAL A 19 24.02 17.06 -10.47
C VAL A 19 23.38 16.42 -11.69
N VAL A 20 23.53 15.10 -11.83
CA VAL A 20 22.94 14.31 -12.91
C VAL A 20 22.01 13.26 -12.30
N VAL A 21 20.79 13.14 -12.86
CA VAL A 21 19.84 12.06 -12.57
C VAL A 21 19.84 11.10 -13.74
N LEU A 22 20.11 9.83 -13.48
CA LEU A 22 19.97 8.76 -14.46
C LEU A 22 18.64 8.05 -14.18
N GLU A 23 17.71 8.10 -15.12
CA GLU A 23 16.39 7.46 -15.03
C GLU A 23 16.25 6.46 -16.16
N LYS A 24 15.95 5.20 -15.83
CA LYS A 24 15.83 4.15 -16.85
C LYS A 24 14.57 4.24 -17.70
N MET A 25 13.54 4.95 -17.21
CA MET A 25 12.28 5.11 -17.91
C MET A 25 12.27 6.38 -18.76
N PRO A 26 11.35 6.50 -19.75
CA PRO A 26 11.23 7.69 -20.61
C PRO A 26 10.85 8.98 -19.86
N ARG A 27 10.38 8.85 -18.61
CA ARG A 27 9.96 9.96 -17.77
C ARG A 27 10.28 9.66 -16.31
N PRO A 28 10.84 10.59 -15.52
CA PRO A 28 11.14 10.38 -14.12
C PRO A 28 9.87 10.29 -13.26
N ALA A 29 10.02 9.67 -12.10
CA ALA A 29 8.99 9.59 -11.06
C ALA A 29 7.65 8.96 -11.52
N ARG A 30 7.67 8.01 -12.46
CA ARG A 30 6.48 7.36 -13.02
C ARG A 30 5.57 6.72 -11.97
N LYS A 31 6.13 6.17 -10.88
CA LYS A 31 5.33 5.57 -9.83
C LYS A 31 4.42 6.61 -9.14
N ILE A 32 4.84 7.86 -9.02
CA ILE A 32 4.00 8.94 -8.48
C ILE A 32 2.72 9.11 -9.32
N MET A 33 2.81 8.98 -10.65
CA MET A 33 1.68 9.17 -11.57
C MET A 33 0.49 8.25 -11.30
N ILE A 34 0.73 7.07 -10.73
CA ILE A 34 -0.32 6.06 -10.45
C ILE A 34 -0.81 6.09 -9.00
N THR A 35 -0.16 6.87 -8.13
CA THR A 35 -0.52 6.94 -6.71
C THR A 35 -1.90 7.60 -6.51
N GLY A 36 -2.63 7.15 -5.48
CA GLY A 36 -3.94 7.69 -5.14
C GLY A 36 -4.95 7.64 -6.30
N LYS A 37 -4.91 6.60 -7.14
CA LYS A 37 -5.74 6.47 -8.36
C LYS A 37 -5.55 7.67 -9.32
N GLY A 38 -4.31 8.15 -9.45
CA GLY A 38 -3.94 9.28 -10.32
C GLY A 38 -4.08 10.67 -9.69
N ARG A 39 -4.50 10.76 -8.40
CA ARG A 39 -4.63 12.03 -7.67
C ARG A 39 -3.36 12.43 -6.90
N CYS A 40 -2.54 11.48 -6.51
CA CYS A 40 -1.34 11.59 -5.67
C CYS A 40 -1.59 12.21 -4.28
N ASN A 41 -1.86 11.36 -3.29
CA ASN A 41 -1.72 11.76 -1.89
C ASN A 41 -0.21 11.85 -1.56
N PHE A 42 0.36 13.07 -1.66
CA PHE A 42 1.81 13.24 -1.61
C PHE A 42 2.38 13.35 -0.18
N THR A 43 1.56 13.69 0.82
CA THR A 43 1.94 13.68 2.24
C THR A 43 0.73 13.54 3.15
N ASN A 44 0.98 13.35 4.44
CA ASN A 44 -0.02 13.36 5.49
C ASN A 44 0.38 14.40 6.54
N MET A 45 -0.54 15.30 6.92
CA MET A 45 -0.26 16.46 7.78
C MET A 45 -0.13 16.11 9.26
N LYS A 46 -0.13 14.83 9.63
CA LYS A 46 0.05 14.39 11.03
C LYS A 46 1.41 14.74 11.57
N GLU A 47 1.44 15.13 12.84
CA GLU A 47 2.67 15.31 13.59
C GLU A 47 3.38 13.97 13.86
N TRP A 48 4.66 14.01 14.22
CA TRP A 48 5.49 12.82 14.38
C TRP A 48 4.88 11.72 15.23
N ASN A 49 4.27 12.07 16.36
CA ASN A 49 3.73 11.07 17.29
C ASN A 49 2.63 10.20 16.64
N GLU A 50 1.74 10.81 15.86
CA GLU A 50 0.71 10.11 15.12
C GLU A 50 1.28 9.52 13.82
N PHE A 51 2.11 10.28 13.09
CA PHE A 51 2.73 9.84 11.84
C PHE A 51 3.55 8.56 12.03
N SER A 52 4.37 8.51 13.08
CA SER A 52 5.26 7.38 13.35
C SER A 52 4.53 6.07 13.66
N ALA A 53 3.29 6.13 14.14
CA ALA A 53 2.45 4.96 14.36
C ALA A 53 2.07 4.23 13.05
N HIS A 54 2.12 4.95 11.92
CA HIS A 54 1.86 4.42 10.59
C HIS A 54 3.12 3.88 9.88
N ILE A 55 4.32 4.10 10.43
CA ILE A 55 5.57 3.53 9.92
C ILE A 55 5.70 2.10 10.45
N ARG A 56 5.78 1.13 9.57
CA ARG A 56 5.75 -0.29 9.91
C ARG A 56 7.13 -0.90 10.20
N SER A 57 8.18 -0.21 9.77
CA SER A 57 9.58 -0.62 10.02
C SER A 57 10.48 0.58 10.26
N LYS A 58 11.41 0.45 11.21
CA LYS A 58 12.52 1.40 11.42
C LYS A 58 12.11 2.88 11.60
N SER A 59 10.99 3.19 12.25
CA SER A 59 10.49 4.57 12.42
C SER A 59 11.54 5.53 13.01
N ASN A 60 12.35 5.09 13.98
CA ASN A 60 13.43 5.89 14.56
C ASN A 60 14.50 6.32 13.55
N PHE A 61 14.74 5.55 12.50
CA PHE A 61 15.65 5.91 11.45
C PHE A 61 15.18 7.14 10.66
N VAL A 62 13.89 7.22 10.39
CA VAL A 62 13.26 8.31 9.62
C VAL A 62 13.10 9.60 10.43
N LYS A 63 13.09 9.51 11.76
CA LYS A 63 12.76 10.62 12.67
C LYS A 63 13.52 11.90 12.39
N SER A 64 14.85 11.80 12.23
CA SER A 64 15.69 12.98 11.96
C SER A 64 15.36 13.63 10.61
N ALA A 65 15.12 12.84 9.58
CA ALA A 65 14.73 13.33 8.26
C ALA A 65 13.34 13.97 8.28
N PHE A 66 12.39 13.37 9.01
CA PHE A 66 11.04 13.92 9.17
C PHE A 66 11.05 15.32 9.79
N TYR A 67 11.81 15.53 10.88
CA TYR A 67 11.90 16.85 11.50
C TYR A 67 12.69 17.87 10.67
N ALA A 68 13.62 17.41 9.83
CA ALA A 68 14.34 18.28 8.91
C ALA A 68 13.47 18.73 7.72
N PHE A 69 12.44 17.94 7.38
CA PHE A 69 11.53 18.24 6.28
C PHE A 69 10.14 17.66 6.57
N THR A 70 9.36 18.43 7.36
CA THR A 70 8.04 18.05 7.85
C THR A 70 7.01 18.02 6.72
N PRO A 71 5.79 17.47 6.94
CA PRO A 71 4.69 17.55 6.00
C PRO A 71 4.35 18.99 5.56
N GLU A 72 4.40 19.96 6.49
CA GLU A 72 4.24 21.38 6.19
C GLU A 72 5.32 21.85 5.21
N ASN A 73 6.58 21.51 5.46
CA ASN A 73 7.67 21.89 4.57
C ASN A 73 7.53 21.27 3.18
N VAL A 74 7.03 20.03 3.08
CA VAL A 74 6.72 19.40 1.78
C VAL A 74 5.62 20.15 1.07
N ARG A 75 4.55 20.53 1.76
CA ARG A 75 3.48 21.33 1.20
C ARG A 75 3.97 22.70 0.74
N ASP A 76 4.73 23.40 1.60
CA ASP A 76 5.30 24.71 1.30
C ASP A 76 6.25 24.65 0.09
N PHE A 77 7.02 23.56 -0.05
CA PHE A 77 7.85 23.33 -1.23
C PHE A 77 7.00 23.31 -2.50
N PHE A 78 5.91 22.56 -2.53
CA PHE A 78 5.05 22.47 -3.70
C PHE A 78 4.33 23.79 -4.01
N GLU A 79 3.81 24.47 -2.97
CA GLU A 79 3.17 25.80 -3.10
C GLU A 79 4.16 26.84 -3.64
N ALA A 80 5.39 26.89 -3.13
CA ALA A 80 6.43 27.82 -3.58
C ALA A 80 6.85 27.57 -5.04
N HIS A 81 6.62 26.36 -5.57
CA HIS A 81 6.89 26.00 -6.96
C HIS A 81 5.62 26.02 -7.84
N GLY A 82 4.54 26.66 -7.37
CA GLY A 82 3.34 26.92 -8.15
C GLY A 82 2.29 25.82 -8.17
N MET A 83 2.45 24.75 -7.37
CA MET A 83 1.43 23.72 -7.21
C MET A 83 0.56 24.02 -5.99
N HIS A 84 -0.68 24.44 -6.19
CA HIS A 84 -1.65 24.62 -5.11
C HIS A 84 -2.05 23.27 -4.50
N THR A 85 -2.20 23.26 -3.18
CA THR A 85 -2.48 22.03 -2.42
C THR A 85 -3.78 22.11 -1.64
N VAL A 86 -4.38 20.96 -1.36
CA VAL A 86 -5.56 20.82 -0.50
C VAL A 86 -5.32 19.70 0.51
N VAL A 87 -5.82 19.89 1.73
CA VAL A 87 -5.83 18.85 2.77
C VAL A 87 -7.25 18.32 2.90
N GLU A 88 -7.39 17.03 2.72
CA GLU A 88 -8.67 16.32 2.79
C GLU A 88 -8.79 15.54 4.12
N ARG A 89 -9.89 14.82 4.27
CA ARG A 89 -10.16 13.95 5.43
C ARG A 89 -8.97 13.04 5.74
N ALA A 90 -8.72 12.80 7.03
CA ALA A 90 -7.60 12.04 7.58
C ALA A 90 -6.23 12.68 7.27
N ASP A 91 -6.18 14.01 7.23
CA ASP A 91 -4.97 14.82 7.08
C ASP A 91 -4.15 14.54 5.80
N ARG A 92 -4.83 14.07 4.76
CA ARG A 92 -4.22 13.71 3.47
C ARG A 92 -4.07 14.92 2.57
N ALA A 93 -2.84 15.22 2.14
CA ALA A 93 -2.57 16.33 1.23
C ALA A 93 -2.50 15.86 -0.25
N TYR A 94 -3.16 16.64 -1.11
CA TYR A 94 -3.25 16.39 -2.55
C TYR A 94 -2.95 17.68 -3.33
N PRO A 95 -2.52 17.60 -4.61
CA PRO A 95 -2.59 18.76 -5.49
C PRO A 95 -4.06 19.19 -5.67
N ALA A 96 -4.32 20.49 -5.66
CA ALA A 96 -5.67 21.03 -5.81
C ALA A 96 -6.33 20.61 -7.13
N SER A 97 -5.54 20.40 -8.17
CA SER A 97 -5.98 19.87 -9.45
C SER A 97 -6.41 18.41 -9.42
N SER A 98 -6.13 17.68 -8.34
CA SER A 98 -6.29 16.22 -8.24
C SER A 98 -5.56 15.44 -9.34
N ARG A 99 -4.42 15.94 -9.85
CA ARG A 99 -3.62 15.29 -10.89
C ARG A 99 -2.21 14.99 -10.40
N ALA A 100 -1.86 13.69 -10.35
CA ALA A 100 -0.53 13.23 -9.97
C ALA A 100 0.59 13.75 -10.89
N SER A 101 0.27 14.06 -12.16
CA SER A 101 1.22 14.64 -13.10
C SER A 101 1.76 15.99 -12.64
N GLU A 102 0.95 16.81 -12.00
CA GLU A 102 1.35 18.12 -11.49
C GLU A 102 2.45 18.00 -10.41
N VAL A 103 2.35 16.98 -9.54
CA VAL A 103 3.41 16.68 -8.54
C VAL A 103 4.73 16.35 -9.24
N VAL A 104 4.69 15.52 -10.30
CA VAL A 104 5.89 15.14 -11.06
C VAL A 104 6.47 16.34 -11.80
N ASP A 105 5.61 17.12 -12.49
CA ASP A 105 6.05 18.28 -13.27
C ASP A 105 6.68 19.35 -12.36
N THR A 106 6.11 19.58 -11.18
CA THR A 106 6.65 20.52 -10.19
C THR A 106 8.04 20.06 -9.69
N LEU A 107 8.23 18.77 -9.40
CA LEU A 107 9.53 18.23 -9.00
C LEU A 107 10.58 18.36 -10.12
N VAL A 108 10.20 18.06 -11.36
CA VAL A 108 11.09 18.19 -12.53
C VAL A 108 11.47 19.64 -12.77
N ASN A 109 10.51 20.55 -12.75
CA ASN A 109 10.75 21.99 -12.96
C ASN A 109 11.63 22.57 -11.85
N ALA A 110 11.42 22.16 -10.60
CA ALA A 110 12.29 22.56 -9.49
C ALA A 110 13.74 22.08 -9.69
N CYS A 111 13.95 20.86 -10.18
CA CYS A 111 15.26 20.35 -10.55
C CYS A 111 15.90 21.16 -11.67
N ASN A 112 15.16 21.42 -12.74
CA ASN A 112 15.62 22.19 -13.90
C ASN A 112 16.03 23.62 -13.50
N GLY A 113 15.28 24.26 -12.58
CA GLY A 113 15.57 25.59 -12.06
C GLY A 113 16.94 25.72 -11.37
N TYR A 114 17.50 24.61 -10.88
CA TYR A 114 18.87 24.54 -10.29
C TYR A 114 19.87 23.82 -11.19
N GLY A 115 19.58 23.67 -12.49
CA GLY A 115 20.52 23.11 -13.46
C GLY A 115 20.76 21.60 -13.36
N VAL A 116 19.88 20.85 -12.71
CA VAL A 116 19.98 19.38 -12.66
C VAL A 116 19.79 18.80 -14.06
N LYS A 117 20.72 17.99 -14.53
CA LYS A 117 20.61 17.25 -15.78
C LYS A 117 19.86 15.93 -15.54
N ILE A 118 18.64 15.81 -16.08
CA ILE A 118 17.86 14.57 -16.03
C ILE A 118 18.05 13.83 -17.36
N VAL A 119 18.61 12.62 -17.31
CA VAL A 119 18.85 11.74 -18.46
C VAL A 119 17.88 10.57 -18.33
N CYS A 120 16.84 10.57 -19.15
CA CYS A 120 15.89 9.46 -19.27
C CYS A 120 16.39 8.39 -20.24
N ASP A 121 15.72 7.23 -20.27
CA ASP A 121 16.12 6.05 -21.04
C ASP A 121 17.59 5.67 -20.81
N ALA A 122 18.06 5.85 -19.56
CA ALA A 122 19.44 5.61 -19.13
C ALA A 122 19.49 4.49 -18.06
N PRO A 123 19.18 3.24 -18.41
CA PRO A 123 19.20 2.12 -17.47
C PRO A 123 20.62 1.81 -17.01
N VAL A 124 20.87 1.97 -15.72
CA VAL A 124 22.16 1.63 -15.11
C VAL A 124 22.24 0.11 -14.93
N LYS A 125 23.25 -0.50 -15.54
CA LYS A 125 23.54 -1.93 -15.46
C LYS A 125 24.31 -2.28 -14.21
N GLU A 126 25.33 -1.48 -13.91
CA GLU A 126 26.31 -1.78 -12.86
C GLU A 126 26.74 -0.49 -12.14
N VAL A 127 26.97 -0.62 -10.84
CA VAL A 127 27.58 0.40 -9.99
C VAL A 127 28.81 -0.20 -9.33
N ALA A 128 29.97 0.42 -9.53
CA ALA A 128 31.24 0.00 -8.94
C ALA A 128 31.93 1.18 -8.27
N ARG A 129 32.89 0.88 -7.38
CA ARG A 129 33.79 1.89 -6.78
C ARG A 129 35.20 1.69 -7.27
N LYS A 130 35.82 2.73 -7.81
CA LYS A 130 37.18 2.71 -8.28
C LYS A 130 37.84 4.05 -8.00
N ASP A 131 39.06 4.01 -7.46
CA ASP A 131 39.94 5.20 -7.19
C ASP A 131 39.22 6.31 -6.38
N GLY A 132 38.31 5.92 -5.49
CA GLY A 132 37.58 6.87 -4.64
C GLY A 132 36.29 7.43 -5.28
N GLU A 133 35.99 7.12 -6.54
CA GLU A 133 34.84 7.52 -7.28
C GLU A 133 33.85 6.35 -7.50
N PHE A 134 32.59 6.69 -7.80
CA PHE A 134 31.57 5.75 -8.21
C PHE A 134 31.50 5.72 -9.73
N LEU A 135 31.68 4.54 -10.31
CA LEU A 135 31.52 4.29 -11.74
C LEU A 135 30.17 3.63 -12.00
N LEU A 136 29.38 4.23 -12.89
CA LEU A 136 28.09 3.72 -13.29
C LEU A 136 28.16 3.35 -14.78
N THR A 137 27.90 2.09 -15.10
CA THR A 137 27.84 1.58 -16.48
C THR A 137 26.38 1.45 -16.89
N LEU A 138 25.98 2.11 -17.96
CA LEU A 138 24.66 1.93 -18.57
C LEU A 138 24.58 0.63 -19.38
N GLU A 139 23.36 0.19 -19.72
CA GLU A 139 23.17 -1.00 -20.59
C GLU A 139 23.76 -0.85 -21.98
N ASP A 140 23.80 0.37 -22.51
CA ASP A 140 24.43 0.70 -23.81
C ASP A 140 25.95 0.83 -23.76
N GLY A 141 26.56 0.63 -22.59
CA GLY A 141 28.00 0.75 -22.37
C GLY A 141 28.48 2.17 -22.03
N THR A 142 27.61 3.17 -22.00
CA THR A 142 27.95 4.54 -21.55
C THR A 142 28.42 4.53 -20.10
N LEU A 143 29.50 5.28 -19.80
CA LEU A 143 30.08 5.36 -18.47
C LEU A 143 29.84 6.75 -17.87
N TYR A 144 29.48 6.76 -16.60
CA TYR A 144 29.45 7.95 -15.74
C TYR A 144 30.38 7.73 -14.55
N SER A 145 31.09 8.80 -14.15
CA SER A 145 31.86 8.84 -12.90
C SER A 145 31.30 9.93 -12.01
N ALA A 146 31.24 9.67 -10.71
CA ALA A 146 30.75 10.61 -9.72
C ALA A 146 31.49 10.49 -8.39
N SER A 147 31.80 11.64 -7.79
CA SER A 147 32.43 11.68 -6.45
C SER A 147 31.41 11.34 -5.34
N ARG A 148 30.12 11.51 -5.61
CA ARG A 148 29.01 11.18 -4.70
C ARG A 148 27.90 10.49 -5.48
N LEU A 149 27.31 9.48 -4.86
CA LEU A 149 26.22 8.70 -5.44
C LEU A 149 25.03 8.67 -4.48
N ILE A 150 23.84 8.97 -5.00
CA ILE A 150 22.58 8.81 -4.28
C ILE A 150 21.72 7.77 -5.00
N ILE A 151 21.45 6.63 -4.36
CA ILE A 151 20.56 5.59 -4.89
C ILE A 151 19.15 5.82 -4.34
N CYS A 152 18.19 6.08 -5.24
CA CYS A 152 16.78 6.32 -4.92
C CYS A 152 15.84 5.64 -5.93
N THR A 153 16.15 4.38 -6.25
CA THR A 153 15.49 3.56 -7.26
C THR A 153 14.10 3.06 -6.88
N GLY A 154 13.70 3.26 -5.62
CA GLY A 154 12.48 2.65 -5.09
C GLY A 154 12.65 1.15 -4.82
N GLY A 155 11.52 0.45 -4.69
CA GLY A 155 11.46 -0.99 -4.41
C GLY A 155 11.22 -1.84 -5.65
N MET A 156 10.32 -2.81 -5.51
CA MET A 156 9.91 -3.76 -6.56
C MET A 156 8.44 -3.60 -6.98
N SER A 157 7.68 -2.79 -6.26
CA SER A 157 6.24 -2.62 -6.50
C SER A 157 5.96 -1.82 -7.76
N TYR A 158 5.00 -2.28 -8.58
CA TYR A 158 4.67 -1.75 -9.90
C TYR A 158 5.90 -1.72 -10.85
N PRO A 159 6.48 -2.88 -11.18
CA PRO A 159 7.72 -2.96 -11.98
C PRO A 159 7.60 -2.26 -13.35
N GLY A 160 6.40 -2.17 -13.94
CA GLY A 160 6.13 -1.39 -15.16
C GLY A 160 6.37 0.12 -15.03
N THR A 161 6.56 0.64 -13.82
CA THR A 161 6.94 2.03 -13.56
C THR A 161 8.45 2.24 -13.41
N GLY A 162 9.24 1.17 -13.48
CA GLY A 162 10.70 1.20 -13.32
C GLY A 162 11.20 0.62 -12.00
N SER A 163 10.33 0.28 -11.04
CA SER A 163 10.69 -0.31 -9.75
C SER A 163 10.94 -1.81 -9.88
N THR A 164 12.13 -2.22 -10.29
CA THR A 164 12.49 -3.62 -10.57
C THR A 164 13.56 -4.18 -9.63
N GLY A 165 13.90 -3.44 -8.55
CA GLY A 165 14.86 -3.88 -7.55
C GLY A 165 16.32 -3.67 -7.95
N ASP A 166 16.62 -2.83 -8.94
CA ASP A 166 18.01 -2.58 -9.37
C ASP A 166 18.89 -2.09 -8.23
N GLY A 167 18.38 -1.18 -7.39
CA GLY A 167 19.11 -0.68 -6.23
C GLY A 167 19.46 -1.77 -5.21
N TYR A 168 18.62 -2.82 -5.08
CA TYR A 168 18.93 -3.96 -4.21
C TYR A 168 20.09 -4.79 -4.78
N ARG A 169 20.10 -5.01 -6.10
CA ARG A 169 21.19 -5.73 -6.77
C ARG A 169 22.51 -4.98 -6.61
N TRP A 170 22.55 -3.68 -6.94
CA TRP A 170 23.77 -2.89 -6.80
C TRP A 170 24.25 -2.82 -5.33
N ALA A 171 23.30 -2.69 -4.39
CA ALA A 171 23.65 -2.69 -2.97
C ALA A 171 24.24 -4.05 -2.55
N ALA A 172 23.68 -5.18 -2.99
CA ALA A 172 24.21 -6.50 -2.72
C ALA A 172 25.62 -6.69 -3.32
N ASP A 173 25.81 -6.25 -4.58
CA ASP A 173 27.11 -6.31 -5.27
C ASP A 173 28.18 -5.46 -4.55
N LEU A 174 27.78 -4.35 -3.91
CA LEU A 174 28.62 -3.51 -3.06
C LEU A 174 28.80 -4.04 -1.62
N GLY A 175 28.21 -5.21 -1.30
CA GLY A 175 28.34 -5.86 0.01
C GLY A 175 27.37 -5.40 1.08
N TYR A 176 26.30 -4.69 0.72
CA TYR A 176 25.25 -4.29 1.65
C TYR A 176 24.31 -5.45 1.97
N LYS A 177 23.89 -5.51 3.22
CA LYS A 177 22.86 -6.45 3.67
C LYS A 177 21.49 -5.99 3.19
N ILE A 178 20.76 -6.92 2.59
CA ILE A 178 19.37 -6.72 2.16
C ILE A 178 18.45 -7.49 3.10
N VAL A 179 17.49 -6.81 3.70
CA VAL A 179 16.38 -7.43 4.42
C VAL A 179 15.43 -8.03 3.37
N PRO A 180 15.05 -9.31 3.50
CA PRO A 180 14.18 -9.96 2.53
C PRO A 180 12.94 -9.14 2.21
N THR A 181 12.72 -8.88 0.93
CA THR A 181 11.61 -8.08 0.46
C THR A 181 10.34 -8.89 0.28
N PHE A 182 9.19 -8.27 0.50
CA PHE A 182 7.88 -8.86 0.21
C PHE A 182 6.87 -7.77 -0.15
N PRO A 183 5.78 -8.13 -0.91
CA PRO A 183 4.71 -7.20 -1.22
C PRO A 183 4.01 -6.71 0.04
N SER A 184 3.87 -5.40 0.19
CA SER A 184 3.14 -4.75 1.28
C SER A 184 2.05 -3.86 0.69
N LEU A 185 0.94 -3.69 1.41
CA LEU A 185 -0.25 -3.01 0.92
C LEU A 185 -0.76 -3.63 -0.39
N THR A 186 -1.09 -4.91 -0.32
CA THR A 186 -1.52 -5.72 -1.47
C THR A 186 -2.84 -6.44 -1.18
N ALA A 187 -3.49 -6.94 -2.23
CA ALA A 187 -4.70 -7.72 -2.08
C ALA A 187 -4.43 -9.08 -1.43
N LEU A 188 -5.34 -9.50 -0.54
CA LEU A 188 -5.37 -10.83 0.05
C LEU A 188 -6.39 -11.69 -0.68
N VAL A 189 -6.01 -12.90 -1.08
CA VAL A 189 -6.85 -13.82 -1.87
C VAL A 189 -7.58 -14.79 -0.92
N PRO A 190 -8.92 -14.64 -0.75
CA PRO A 190 -9.71 -15.60 0.00
C PRO A 190 -9.76 -16.98 -0.67
N ASP A 191 -9.95 -18.03 0.14
CA ASP A 191 -10.22 -19.38 -0.37
C ASP A 191 -11.51 -19.38 -1.21
N GLY A 192 -11.50 -20.05 -2.38
CA GLY A 192 -12.62 -20.06 -3.32
C GLY A 192 -12.81 -18.75 -4.10
N TYR A 193 -11.90 -17.78 -3.99
CA TYR A 193 -11.92 -16.59 -4.83
C TYR A 193 -11.50 -16.95 -6.27
N LYS A 194 -12.12 -16.26 -7.25
CA LYS A 194 -11.83 -16.51 -8.67
C LYS A 194 -10.35 -16.31 -8.95
N MET A 195 -9.69 -17.36 -9.40
CA MET A 195 -8.33 -17.28 -9.90
C MET A 195 -8.36 -16.96 -11.39
N ARG A 196 -7.76 -15.85 -11.77
CA ARG A 196 -7.22 -15.71 -13.12
C ARG A 196 -5.85 -16.37 -13.14
N GLU A 197 -5.42 -16.91 -14.27
CA GLU A 197 -4.02 -17.27 -14.52
C GLU A 197 -3.19 -15.98 -14.60
N ASP A 198 -3.06 -15.32 -13.48
CA ASP A 198 -2.32 -14.07 -13.32
C ASP A 198 -1.05 -14.39 -12.52
N LYS A 199 0.10 -14.22 -13.17
CA LYS A 199 1.42 -14.40 -12.55
C LYS A 199 1.65 -13.48 -11.32
N SER A 200 0.81 -12.47 -11.13
CA SER A 200 0.84 -11.61 -9.95
C SER A 200 0.28 -12.26 -8.68
N LEU A 201 -0.44 -13.39 -8.81
CA LEU A 201 -1.06 -14.09 -7.68
C LEU A 201 -0.09 -15.11 -7.09
N HIS A 202 0.32 -14.88 -5.84
CA HIS A 202 1.09 -15.82 -5.04
C HIS A 202 0.15 -16.63 -4.15
N ILE A 203 -0.15 -17.85 -4.54
CA ILE A 203 -1.16 -18.70 -3.89
C ILE A 203 -0.49 -19.91 -3.27
N ASN A 204 -0.77 -20.16 -1.99
CA ASN A 204 -0.17 -21.26 -1.23
C ASN A 204 -0.74 -22.64 -1.59
N ARG A 205 -1.92 -22.69 -2.22
CA ARG A 205 -2.54 -23.90 -2.72
C ARG A 205 -3.41 -23.61 -3.94
N ALA A 206 -3.58 -24.59 -4.80
CA ALA A 206 -4.53 -24.49 -5.90
C ALA A 206 -5.94 -24.35 -5.32
N THR A 207 -6.62 -23.28 -5.66
CA THR A 207 -8.03 -23.06 -5.33
C THR A 207 -8.82 -23.30 -6.61
N PRO A 208 -9.90 -24.09 -6.58
CA PRO A 208 -10.77 -24.23 -7.75
C PRO A 208 -11.32 -22.85 -8.15
N VAL A 209 -11.49 -22.64 -9.43
CA VAL A 209 -12.20 -21.46 -9.94
C VAL A 209 -13.61 -21.48 -9.35
N ASP A 210 -13.88 -20.56 -8.44
CA ASP A 210 -15.16 -20.49 -7.75
C ASP A 210 -15.92 -19.21 -8.11
N SER A 211 -17.19 -19.26 -7.91
CA SER A 211 -18.12 -18.14 -8.11
C SER A 211 -18.04 -17.07 -7.01
N LEU A 212 -17.26 -17.25 -5.95
CA LEU A 212 -17.19 -16.29 -4.84
C LEU A 212 -16.60 -14.95 -5.31
N GLY A 213 -15.52 -14.96 -6.07
CA GLY A 213 -14.93 -13.75 -6.63
C GLY A 213 -15.88 -13.00 -7.55
N ASP A 214 -16.65 -13.73 -8.38
CA ASP A 214 -17.65 -13.12 -9.26
C ASP A 214 -18.79 -12.44 -8.47
N LYS A 215 -19.09 -12.90 -7.24
CA LYS A 215 -20.11 -12.32 -6.38
C LYS A 215 -19.61 -11.15 -5.53
N LEU A 216 -18.31 -11.08 -5.26
CA LEU A 216 -17.72 -10.06 -4.39
C LEU A 216 -17.01 -8.95 -5.16
N CYS A 217 -16.43 -9.26 -6.31
CA CYS A 217 -15.65 -8.28 -7.09
C CYS A 217 -16.48 -7.03 -7.43
N GLY A 218 -15.94 -5.86 -7.07
CA GLY A 218 -16.58 -4.56 -7.24
C GLY A 218 -17.38 -4.08 -6.01
N ILE A 219 -17.55 -4.93 -4.98
CA ILE A 219 -18.23 -4.53 -3.75
C ILE A 219 -17.30 -3.76 -2.83
N GLN A 220 -17.80 -2.64 -2.31
CA GLN A 220 -17.15 -1.82 -1.30
C GLN A 220 -17.92 -1.89 0.01
N LEU A 221 -17.24 -2.26 1.08
CA LEU A 221 -17.78 -2.27 2.43
C LEU A 221 -17.20 -1.09 3.20
N LYS A 222 -18.07 -0.27 3.78
CA LYS A 222 -17.66 0.93 4.52
C LYS A 222 -17.92 0.78 6.00
N ASN A 223 -16.98 1.31 6.81
CA ASN A 223 -17.10 1.38 8.26
C ASN A 223 -17.38 -0.01 8.88
N ILE A 224 -16.63 -1.01 8.50
CA ILE A 224 -16.71 -2.36 9.05
C ILE A 224 -15.55 -2.65 10.01
N GLY A 225 -15.74 -3.61 10.92
CA GLY A 225 -14.66 -4.20 11.71
C GLY A 225 -13.93 -5.27 10.91
N VAL A 226 -12.61 -5.31 11.00
CA VAL A 226 -11.76 -6.29 10.31
C VAL A 226 -10.74 -6.85 11.27
N GLN A 227 -10.78 -8.14 11.49
CA GLN A 227 -9.87 -8.86 12.37
C GLN A 227 -8.98 -9.80 11.57
N LEU A 228 -7.67 -9.71 11.79
CA LEU A 228 -6.67 -10.61 11.21
C LEU A 228 -6.23 -11.64 12.23
N TYR A 229 -6.34 -12.90 11.85
CA TYR A 229 -5.88 -14.05 12.66
C TYR A 229 -4.71 -14.74 11.96
N VAL A 230 -3.67 -15.06 12.74
CA VAL A 230 -2.54 -15.89 12.32
C VAL A 230 -2.44 -17.09 13.28
N GLN A 231 -2.49 -18.31 12.76
CA GLN A 231 -2.54 -19.53 13.57
C GLN A 231 -3.64 -19.45 14.67
N ASP A 232 -4.82 -18.95 14.27
CA ASP A 232 -5.98 -18.71 15.16
C ASP A 232 -5.79 -17.66 16.27
N THR A 233 -4.64 -16.99 16.34
CA THR A 233 -4.39 -15.88 17.26
C THR A 233 -4.77 -14.57 16.57
N LEU A 234 -5.56 -13.71 17.24
CA LEU A 234 -5.86 -12.36 16.80
C LEU A 234 -4.58 -11.51 16.83
N VAL A 235 -4.17 -10.96 15.70
CA VAL A 235 -2.94 -10.17 15.57
C VAL A 235 -3.18 -8.71 15.16
N GLU A 236 -4.33 -8.42 14.55
CA GLU A 236 -4.80 -7.05 14.26
C GLU A 236 -6.32 -6.99 14.37
N ASP A 237 -6.82 -5.85 14.89
CA ASP A 237 -8.24 -5.52 14.99
C ASP A 237 -8.41 -4.06 14.52
N GLU A 238 -9.01 -3.89 13.35
CA GLU A 238 -9.05 -2.63 12.63
C GLU A 238 -10.48 -2.25 12.25
N PHE A 239 -10.71 -0.97 12.04
CA PHE A 239 -12.01 -0.43 11.63
C PHE A 239 -11.86 0.48 10.42
N GLY A 240 -12.68 0.26 9.39
CA GLY A 240 -12.70 1.12 8.20
C GLY A 240 -13.28 0.46 6.96
N ASP A 241 -12.77 0.84 5.80
CA ASP A 241 -13.30 0.44 4.51
C ASP A 241 -12.49 -0.71 3.89
N VAL A 242 -13.19 -1.66 3.30
CA VAL A 242 -12.67 -2.80 2.55
C VAL A 242 -13.27 -2.83 1.16
N ASP A 243 -12.45 -3.06 0.16
CA ASP A 243 -12.86 -3.24 -1.24
C ASP A 243 -12.59 -4.69 -1.65
N PHE A 244 -13.54 -5.32 -2.34
CA PHE A 244 -13.31 -6.58 -3.04
C PHE A 244 -13.05 -6.30 -4.52
N THR A 245 -11.88 -6.69 -4.99
CA THR A 245 -11.45 -6.50 -6.39
C THR A 245 -11.22 -7.84 -7.08
N ASP A 246 -10.76 -7.83 -8.32
CA ASP A 246 -10.33 -9.03 -9.01
C ASP A 246 -9.08 -9.70 -8.41
N GLY A 247 -8.34 -8.98 -7.56
CA GLY A 247 -7.21 -9.50 -6.77
C GLY A 247 -7.61 -10.08 -5.41
N GLY A 248 -8.83 -9.83 -4.93
CA GLY A 248 -9.31 -10.27 -3.63
C GLY A 248 -9.71 -9.11 -2.71
N LEU A 249 -9.38 -9.22 -1.44
CA LEU A 249 -9.68 -8.26 -0.38
C LEU A 249 -8.61 -7.17 -0.36
N GLU A 250 -9.03 -5.95 -0.64
CA GLU A 250 -8.22 -4.72 -0.73
C GLU A 250 -8.87 -3.59 0.07
N GLY A 251 -8.57 -2.36 -0.34
CA GLY A 251 -9.07 -1.13 0.30
C GLY A 251 -8.18 -0.69 1.46
N PRO A 252 -8.51 0.43 2.12
CA PRO A 252 -7.66 1.02 3.14
C PRO A 252 -7.24 0.04 4.24
N ILE A 253 -8.21 -0.68 4.83
CA ILE A 253 -7.92 -1.64 5.89
C ILE A 253 -7.40 -2.97 5.34
N GLY A 254 -7.89 -3.42 4.17
CA GLY A 254 -7.37 -4.60 3.50
C GLY A 254 -5.87 -4.48 3.25
N TYR A 255 -5.41 -3.32 2.79
CA TYR A 255 -3.99 -3.03 2.61
C TYR A 255 -3.23 -2.99 3.94
N GLN A 256 -3.78 -2.38 4.98
CA GLN A 256 -3.13 -2.26 6.28
C GLN A 256 -2.83 -3.62 6.89
N ILE A 257 -3.81 -4.53 6.93
CA ILE A 257 -3.63 -5.89 7.47
C ILE A 257 -2.78 -6.79 6.57
N SER A 258 -2.67 -6.47 5.26
CA SER A 258 -1.98 -7.33 4.27
C SER A 258 -0.52 -7.53 4.60
N ARG A 259 0.16 -6.53 5.15
CA ARG A 259 1.58 -6.61 5.50
C ARG A 259 1.89 -7.74 6.47
N LYS A 260 1.13 -7.85 7.56
CA LYS A 260 1.27 -8.94 8.53
C LYS A 260 0.82 -10.27 7.94
N ALA A 261 -0.29 -10.25 7.20
CA ALA A 261 -0.82 -11.44 6.55
C ALA A 261 0.22 -12.06 5.59
N VAL A 262 0.76 -11.27 4.66
CA VAL A 262 1.76 -11.73 3.67
C VAL A 262 3.01 -12.26 4.37
N LYS A 263 3.57 -11.51 5.33
CA LYS A 263 4.74 -11.95 6.08
C LYS A 263 4.50 -13.28 6.81
N SER A 264 3.32 -13.45 7.40
CA SER A 264 2.94 -14.70 8.09
C SER A 264 2.79 -15.87 7.10
N MET A 265 2.20 -15.63 5.92
CA MET A 265 2.04 -16.65 4.89
C MET A 265 3.38 -17.09 4.30
N ILE A 266 4.33 -16.16 4.07
CA ILE A 266 5.69 -16.47 3.63
C ILE A 266 6.39 -17.39 4.65
N ASN A 267 6.11 -17.21 5.94
CA ASN A 267 6.63 -18.07 7.02
C ASN A 267 5.80 -19.36 7.21
N GLY A 268 4.89 -19.69 6.30
CA GLY A 268 4.09 -20.92 6.34
C GLY A 268 2.91 -20.90 7.31
N SER A 269 2.55 -19.76 7.88
CA SER A 269 1.42 -19.66 8.81
C SER A 269 0.08 -19.61 8.06
N LYS A 270 -0.96 -20.19 8.69
CA LYS A 270 -2.34 -20.05 8.24
C LYS A 270 -2.85 -18.66 8.62
N VAL A 271 -3.53 -18.02 7.66
CA VAL A 271 -4.08 -16.67 7.83
C VAL A 271 -5.58 -16.69 7.58
N ARG A 272 -6.33 -15.98 8.42
CA ARG A 272 -7.78 -15.82 8.31
C ARG A 272 -8.16 -14.37 8.61
N VAL A 273 -9.09 -13.84 7.81
CA VAL A 273 -9.70 -12.52 8.02
C VAL A 273 -11.15 -12.72 8.43
N SER A 274 -11.60 -11.99 9.44
CA SER A 274 -12.99 -11.93 9.88
C SER A 274 -13.52 -10.51 9.70
N LEU A 275 -14.68 -10.38 9.07
CA LEU A 275 -15.38 -9.12 8.88
C LEU A 275 -16.58 -9.02 9.83
N ASP A 276 -16.65 -7.90 10.56
CA ASP A 276 -17.83 -7.47 11.31
C ASP A 276 -18.56 -6.38 10.52
N LEU A 277 -19.69 -6.74 9.90
CA LEU A 277 -20.47 -5.79 9.10
C LEU A 277 -21.31 -4.81 9.95
N LYS A 278 -21.33 -4.99 11.27
CA LYS A 278 -22.14 -4.21 12.22
C LYS A 278 -21.35 -3.91 13.52
N PRO A 279 -20.14 -3.29 13.44
CA PRO A 279 -19.24 -3.16 14.58
C PRO A 279 -19.81 -2.32 15.73
N GLY A 280 -20.71 -1.37 15.43
CA GLY A 280 -21.35 -0.52 16.45
C GLY A 280 -22.48 -1.17 17.25
N VAL A 281 -22.80 -2.47 17.01
CA VAL A 281 -23.94 -3.16 17.64
C VAL A 281 -23.47 -4.49 18.21
N SER A 282 -23.88 -4.83 19.41
CA SER A 282 -23.59 -6.13 20.01
C SER A 282 -24.35 -7.27 19.30
N LEU A 283 -23.87 -8.51 19.44
CA LEU A 283 -24.52 -9.69 18.86
C LEU A 283 -25.95 -9.83 19.39
N THR A 284 -26.18 -9.54 20.68
CA THR A 284 -27.49 -9.64 21.32
C THR A 284 -28.47 -8.62 20.70
N GLU A 285 -28.10 -7.36 20.64
CA GLU A 285 -28.90 -6.28 20.02
C GLU A 285 -29.18 -6.57 18.55
N LEU A 286 -28.16 -6.99 17.80
CA LEU A 286 -28.33 -7.36 16.39
C LEU A 286 -29.30 -8.54 16.22
N THR A 287 -29.22 -9.55 17.10
CA THR A 287 -30.13 -10.69 17.08
C THR A 287 -31.57 -10.26 17.38
N CYS A 288 -31.80 -9.37 18.32
CA CYS A 288 -33.11 -8.79 18.59
C CYS A 288 -33.63 -8.02 17.36
N ARG A 289 -32.78 -7.16 16.78
CA ARG A 289 -33.15 -6.37 15.60
C ARG A 289 -33.50 -7.25 14.39
N VAL A 290 -32.75 -8.32 14.14
CA VAL A 290 -33.04 -9.30 13.06
C VAL A 290 -34.41 -9.94 13.28
N LYS A 291 -34.78 -10.33 14.52
CA LYS A 291 -36.09 -10.91 14.87
C LYS A 291 -37.23 -9.91 14.69
N GLU A 292 -37.03 -8.66 15.11
CA GLU A 292 -38.01 -7.57 14.90
C GLU A 292 -38.29 -7.35 13.43
N LEU A 293 -37.24 -7.19 12.60
CA LEU A 293 -37.36 -7.01 11.16
C LEU A 293 -38.07 -8.20 10.49
N TRP A 294 -37.79 -9.43 10.95
CA TRP A 294 -38.47 -10.59 10.45
C TRP A 294 -39.96 -10.54 10.77
N ALA A 295 -40.34 -10.20 12.01
CA ALA A 295 -41.74 -10.05 12.43
C ALA A 295 -42.47 -8.93 11.69
N GLU A 296 -41.74 -7.81 11.35
CA GLU A 296 -42.29 -6.74 10.50
C GLU A 296 -42.62 -7.27 9.09
N ILE A 297 -41.72 -8.08 8.50
CA ILE A 297 -41.90 -8.68 7.17
C ILE A 297 -43.04 -9.68 7.17
N ASP A 298 -43.20 -10.46 8.24
CA ASP A 298 -44.32 -11.43 8.37
C ASP A 298 -45.70 -10.75 8.49
N LYS A 299 -45.74 -9.57 9.10
CA LYS A 299 -47.01 -8.79 9.24
C LYS A 299 -47.39 -8.02 7.99
N ASP A 300 -46.44 -7.75 7.10
CA ASP A 300 -46.72 -7.01 5.86
C ASP A 300 -47.46 -7.91 4.86
N ALA A 301 -48.69 -7.50 4.48
CA ALA A 301 -49.58 -8.25 3.60
C ALA A 301 -48.97 -8.58 2.22
N ARG A 302 -48.03 -7.77 1.74
CA ARG A 302 -47.31 -8.02 0.48
C ARG A 302 -46.28 -9.13 0.65
N SER A 303 -45.54 -9.10 1.73
CA SER A 303 -44.51 -10.07 2.05
C SER A 303 -45.03 -11.41 2.51
N ALA A 304 -46.22 -11.45 3.15
CA ALA A 304 -46.87 -12.68 3.63
C ALA A 304 -47.16 -13.70 2.52
N ARG A 305 -47.26 -13.24 1.28
CA ARG A 305 -47.51 -14.09 0.09
C ARG A 305 -46.21 -14.64 -0.53
N LEU A 306 -45.04 -14.17 -0.09
CA LEU A 306 -43.76 -14.56 -0.63
C LEU A 306 -43.24 -15.85 0.03
N ARG A 307 -42.42 -16.59 -0.71
CA ARG A 307 -41.72 -17.77 -0.16
C ARG A 307 -40.67 -17.35 0.87
N GLU A 308 -40.37 -18.24 1.82
CA GLU A 308 -39.38 -18.00 2.89
C GLU A 308 -38.03 -17.45 2.38
N LYS A 309 -37.52 -17.98 1.26
CA LYS A 309 -36.27 -17.49 0.65
C LYS A 309 -36.39 -16.03 0.18
N GLU A 310 -37.49 -15.63 -0.34
CA GLU A 310 -37.75 -14.26 -0.82
C GLU A 310 -37.87 -13.30 0.36
N ARG A 311 -38.55 -13.70 1.43
CA ARG A 311 -38.63 -12.96 2.70
C ARG A 311 -37.27 -12.81 3.35
N CYS A 312 -36.45 -13.88 3.36
CA CYS A 312 -35.09 -13.83 3.84
C CYS A 312 -34.24 -12.81 3.04
N ARG A 313 -34.40 -12.78 1.71
CA ARG A 313 -33.70 -11.80 0.87
C ARG A 313 -34.11 -10.36 1.20
N ILE A 314 -35.39 -10.11 1.48
CA ILE A 314 -35.88 -8.79 1.93
C ILE A 314 -35.26 -8.42 3.27
N LEU A 315 -35.22 -9.36 4.23
CA LEU A 315 -34.58 -9.16 5.52
C LEU A 315 -33.09 -8.77 5.36
N LEU A 316 -32.36 -9.52 4.55
CA LEU A 316 -30.95 -9.24 4.30
C LEU A 316 -30.74 -7.87 3.64
N GLY A 317 -31.62 -7.48 2.72
CA GLY A 317 -31.58 -6.14 2.09
C GLY A 317 -31.85 -4.97 3.04
N LYS A 318 -32.48 -5.22 4.22
CA LYS A 318 -32.60 -4.23 5.30
C LYS A 318 -31.32 -4.15 6.16
N LEU A 319 -30.42 -5.15 6.08
CA LEU A 319 -29.25 -5.30 6.93
C LEU A 319 -27.93 -5.01 6.18
N MET A 320 -27.90 -5.18 4.86
CA MET A 320 -26.69 -4.99 4.03
C MET A 320 -27.06 -4.52 2.61
N PRO A 321 -26.07 -4.04 1.81
CA PRO A 321 -26.28 -3.75 0.39
C PRO A 321 -26.79 -4.98 -0.39
N TRP A 322 -27.71 -4.76 -1.32
CA TRP A 322 -28.33 -5.84 -2.11
C TRP A 322 -27.30 -6.66 -2.89
N GLU A 323 -26.27 -6.03 -3.38
CA GLU A 323 -25.18 -6.63 -4.16
C GLU A 323 -24.37 -7.65 -3.34
N LEU A 324 -24.34 -7.49 -2.01
CA LEU A 324 -23.62 -8.39 -1.10
C LEU A 324 -24.37 -9.69 -0.80
N ILE A 325 -25.71 -9.68 -0.93
CA ILE A 325 -26.56 -10.82 -0.54
C ILE A 325 -26.18 -12.14 -1.24
N PRO A 326 -25.86 -12.17 -2.55
CA PRO A 326 -25.48 -13.42 -3.22
C PRO A 326 -24.22 -14.05 -2.64
N ALA A 327 -23.19 -13.25 -2.35
CA ALA A 327 -21.97 -13.74 -1.74
C ALA A 327 -22.17 -14.14 -0.28
N PHE A 328 -22.91 -13.34 0.48
CA PHE A 328 -23.21 -13.61 1.88
C PHE A 328 -23.99 -14.92 2.06
N THR A 329 -25.02 -15.14 1.26
CA THR A 329 -25.82 -16.39 1.33
C THR A 329 -25.05 -17.60 0.79
N PHE A 330 -24.12 -17.41 -0.14
CA PHE A 330 -23.23 -18.45 -0.64
C PHE A 330 -22.27 -18.92 0.46
N CYS A 331 -21.68 -17.98 1.20
CA CYS A 331 -20.75 -18.28 2.30
C CYS A 331 -21.45 -18.82 3.56
N HIS A 332 -22.75 -18.58 3.71
CA HIS A 332 -23.52 -18.91 4.92
C HIS A 332 -24.76 -19.76 4.59
N PRO A 333 -24.56 -21.01 4.11
CA PRO A 333 -25.68 -21.90 3.76
C PRO A 333 -26.55 -22.25 4.97
N GLU A 334 -26.04 -22.16 6.20
CA GLU A 334 -26.75 -22.40 7.45
C GLU A 334 -27.88 -21.39 7.76
N ILE A 335 -27.90 -20.25 7.05
CA ILE A 335 -28.96 -19.24 7.17
C ILE A 335 -30.30 -19.78 6.67
N ILE A 336 -30.26 -20.63 5.62
CA ILE A 336 -31.45 -21.22 5.01
C ILE A 336 -31.31 -22.73 5.03
N THR A 337 -32.08 -23.41 5.87
CA THR A 337 -32.10 -24.87 5.95
C THR A 337 -33.32 -25.44 5.25
N LEU A 338 -33.14 -26.57 4.59
CA LEU A 338 -34.18 -27.27 3.84
C LEU A 338 -34.50 -28.59 4.57
N GLU A 339 -35.69 -28.69 5.09
CA GLU A 339 -36.24 -29.92 5.68
C GLU A 339 -37.13 -30.64 4.68
N ARG A 340 -36.72 -31.81 4.22
CA ARG A 340 -37.52 -32.63 3.31
C ARG A 340 -38.56 -33.41 4.10
N ARG A 341 -39.86 -33.05 3.98
CA ARG A 341 -40.97 -33.70 4.70
C ARG A 341 -41.56 -34.88 3.92
N SER A 342 -41.45 -34.84 2.57
CA SER A 342 -41.91 -35.94 1.68
C SER A 342 -41.17 -35.84 0.33
N LYS A 343 -41.48 -36.77 -0.60
CA LYS A 343 -40.93 -36.70 -1.99
C LYS A 343 -41.27 -35.38 -2.71
N THR A 344 -42.35 -34.70 -2.29
CA THR A 344 -42.88 -33.50 -2.96
C THR A 344 -42.89 -32.25 -2.08
N GLN A 345 -42.63 -32.37 -0.76
CA GLN A 345 -42.69 -31.27 0.18
C GLN A 345 -41.33 -31.00 0.85
N THR A 346 -40.80 -29.81 0.65
CA THR A 346 -39.65 -29.30 1.36
C THR A 346 -40.04 -28.05 2.13
N LYS A 347 -39.82 -28.07 3.46
CA LYS A 347 -39.98 -26.88 4.30
C LYS A 347 -38.66 -26.12 4.34
N VAL A 348 -38.75 -24.81 4.17
CA VAL A 348 -37.63 -23.89 4.26
C VAL A 348 -37.66 -23.23 5.64
N TRP A 349 -36.53 -23.18 6.31
CA TRP A 349 -36.35 -22.47 7.58
C TRP A 349 -35.30 -21.41 7.44
N VAL A 350 -35.59 -20.23 7.97
CA VAL A 350 -34.62 -19.13 8.05
C VAL A 350 -34.08 -19.05 9.49
N ASN A 351 -32.78 -19.18 9.64
CA ASN A 351 -32.14 -19.12 10.95
C ASN A 351 -31.71 -17.68 11.25
N LEU A 352 -32.55 -16.97 12.01
CA LEU A 352 -32.33 -15.54 12.32
C LEU A 352 -31.09 -15.31 13.22
N VAL A 353 -30.77 -16.27 14.09
CA VAL A 353 -29.59 -16.19 14.95
C VAL A 353 -28.32 -16.37 14.12
N SER A 354 -28.32 -17.29 13.15
CA SER A 354 -27.19 -17.47 12.22
C SER A 354 -26.96 -16.25 11.37
N ILE A 355 -28.02 -15.53 10.93
CA ILE A 355 -27.87 -14.26 10.22
C ILE A 355 -27.10 -13.25 11.09
N ALA A 356 -27.49 -13.05 12.34
CA ALA A 356 -26.81 -12.11 13.23
C ALA A 356 -25.34 -12.50 13.48
N LYS A 357 -25.08 -13.79 13.69
CA LYS A 357 -23.71 -14.31 13.88
C LYS A 357 -22.86 -14.09 12.63
N ALA A 358 -23.40 -14.39 11.44
CA ALA A 358 -22.70 -14.23 10.18
C ALA A 358 -22.36 -12.74 9.88
N LEU A 359 -23.28 -11.84 10.22
CA LEU A 359 -23.06 -10.38 10.09
C LEU A 359 -21.95 -9.88 11.02
N LYS A 360 -21.76 -10.50 12.18
CA LYS A 360 -20.73 -10.14 13.16
C LYS A 360 -19.39 -10.83 12.92
N ASN A 361 -19.36 -11.93 12.17
CA ASN A 361 -18.17 -12.76 12.04
C ASN A 361 -18.18 -13.50 10.69
N TRP A 362 -18.01 -12.74 9.61
CA TRP A 362 -17.89 -13.31 8.26
C TRP A 362 -16.42 -13.62 7.97
N GLN A 363 -16.09 -14.90 7.94
CA GLN A 363 -14.71 -15.36 7.90
C GLN A 363 -14.25 -15.76 6.50
N PHE A 364 -13.01 -15.42 6.18
CA PHE A 364 -12.30 -15.80 4.97
C PHE A 364 -10.95 -16.39 5.32
N ASN A 365 -10.70 -17.65 4.95
CA ASN A 365 -9.36 -18.20 4.96
C ASN A 365 -8.59 -17.56 3.80
N ILE A 366 -7.40 -17.03 4.08
CA ILE A 366 -6.55 -16.41 3.07
C ILE A 366 -5.57 -17.46 2.55
N VAL A 367 -5.59 -17.68 1.25
CA VAL A 367 -4.77 -18.71 0.58
C VAL A 367 -3.65 -18.14 -0.28
N GLY A 368 -3.65 -16.81 -0.48
CA GLY A 368 -2.65 -16.13 -1.30
C GLY A 368 -2.71 -14.62 -1.18
N TYR A 369 -1.88 -13.97 -1.96
CA TYR A 369 -1.80 -12.51 -2.07
C TYR A 369 -1.35 -12.12 -3.48
N VAL A 370 -1.61 -10.87 -3.86
CA VAL A 370 -1.15 -10.32 -5.14
C VAL A 370 0.31 -9.86 -4.99
N GLY A 371 1.14 -10.15 -5.99
CA GLY A 371 2.56 -9.85 -5.99
C GLY A 371 2.90 -8.37 -6.22
N TYR A 372 4.18 -8.13 -6.50
CA TYR A 372 4.71 -6.79 -6.72
C TYR A 372 4.07 -6.04 -7.88
N GLU A 373 3.50 -6.74 -8.85
CA GLU A 373 2.83 -6.16 -10.01
C GLU A 373 1.71 -5.18 -9.63
N ARG A 374 1.08 -5.42 -8.46
CA ARG A 374 -0.04 -4.62 -7.96
C ARG A 374 0.11 -4.18 -6.51
N ALA A 375 1.12 -4.62 -5.78
CA ALA A 375 1.40 -4.15 -4.44
C ALA A 375 1.75 -2.65 -4.45
N VAL A 376 1.23 -1.89 -3.50
CA VAL A 376 1.45 -0.43 -3.44
C VAL A 376 2.89 -0.11 -3.08
N VAL A 377 3.45 -0.85 -2.11
CA VAL A 377 4.83 -0.67 -1.63
C VAL A 377 5.54 -2.02 -1.43
N THR A 378 6.85 -1.94 -1.34
CA THR A 378 7.74 -3.04 -0.99
C THR A 378 8.13 -2.91 0.47
N ALA A 379 7.91 -3.94 1.28
CA ALA A 379 8.49 -4.07 2.61
C ALA A 379 9.84 -4.80 2.51
N GLY A 380 10.75 -4.55 3.44
CA GLY A 380 12.15 -4.97 3.33
C GLY A 380 12.96 -4.01 2.47
N GLY A 381 14.19 -4.36 2.13
CA GLY A 381 15.09 -3.53 1.35
C GLY A 381 16.48 -3.45 1.95
N VAL A 382 17.26 -2.45 1.56
CA VAL A 382 18.62 -2.25 2.11
C VAL A 382 18.52 -1.92 3.60
N ASP A 383 19.27 -2.67 4.43
CA ASP A 383 19.18 -2.55 5.88
C ASP A 383 19.65 -1.15 6.34
N THR A 384 18.73 -0.42 6.97
CA THR A 384 18.94 0.96 7.43
C THR A 384 20.05 1.10 8.49
N GLU A 385 20.42 0.02 9.19
CA GLU A 385 21.50 0.05 10.18
C GLU A 385 22.87 0.36 9.55
N GLN A 386 22.99 0.14 8.24
CA GLN A 386 24.20 0.43 7.46
C GLN A 386 24.31 1.91 7.05
N PHE A 387 23.34 2.73 7.44
CA PHE A 387 23.29 4.16 7.11
C PHE A 387 23.22 5.04 8.35
N VAL A 388 23.68 6.28 8.19
CA VAL A 388 23.61 7.30 9.24
C VAL A 388 22.25 8.03 9.11
N SER A 389 21.36 7.86 10.06
CA SER A 389 19.99 8.41 10.03
C SER A 389 19.91 9.95 9.93
N LYS A 390 20.98 10.66 10.27
CA LYS A 390 21.07 12.13 10.21
C LYS A 390 21.61 12.67 8.88
N THR A 391 22.15 11.81 8.02
CA THR A 391 22.76 12.21 6.74
C THR A 391 22.31 11.35 5.56
N MET A 392 21.75 10.17 5.81
CA MET A 392 21.48 9.10 4.83
C MET A 392 22.78 8.58 4.16
N GLU A 393 23.96 8.91 4.68
CA GLU A 393 25.23 8.41 4.18
C GLU A 393 25.49 6.98 4.65
N SER A 394 26.07 6.19 3.78
CA SER A 394 26.53 4.84 4.10
C SER A 394 27.63 4.87 5.17
N ARG A 395 27.59 3.88 6.07
CA ARG A 395 28.67 3.60 7.03
C ARG A 395 29.80 2.78 6.41
N LEU A 396 29.54 2.10 5.28
CA LEU A 396 30.48 1.23 4.58
C LEU A 396 31.25 2.02 3.51
N ASP A 397 30.55 2.80 2.71
CA ASP A 397 31.10 3.54 1.59
C ASP A 397 30.90 5.04 1.74
N LYS A 398 31.95 5.77 2.06
CA LYS A 398 31.89 7.22 2.15
C LYS A 398 31.51 7.83 0.80
N GLY A 399 30.55 8.74 0.82
CA GLY A 399 30.03 9.41 -0.37
C GLY A 399 28.89 8.68 -1.07
N LEU A 400 28.50 7.48 -0.60
CA LEU A 400 27.27 6.79 -1.04
C LEU A 400 26.12 7.10 -0.09
N TYR A 401 24.99 7.44 -0.66
CA TYR A 401 23.74 7.75 0.04
C TYR A 401 22.59 6.90 -0.52
N MET A 402 21.64 6.56 0.32
CA MET A 402 20.39 5.93 -0.12
C MET A 402 19.19 6.59 0.54
N CYS A 403 18.06 6.68 -0.18
CA CYS A 403 16.84 7.29 0.33
C CYS A 403 15.57 6.73 -0.33
N GLY A 404 14.47 6.86 0.37
CA GLY A 404 13.16 6.35 -0.07
C GLY A 404 13.05 4.83 0.05
N GLU A 405 12.14 4.25 -0.73
CA GLU A 405 11.68 2.85 -0.64
C GLU A 405 12.77 1.79 -0.98
N VAL A 406 13.95 2.19 -1.43
CA VAL A 406 15.10 1.26 -1.57
C VAL A 406 15.65 0.83 -0.20
N LEU A 407 15.46 1.63 0.83
CA LEU A 407 15.79 1.29 2.21
C LEU A 407 14.66 0.43 2.83
N ASP A 408 14.99 -0.39 3.84
CA ASP A 408 14.02 -1.14 4.64
C ASP A 408 13.14 -0.19 5.46
N MET A 409 12.24 0.51 4.77
CA MET A 409 11.26 1.44 5.34
C MET A 409 9.97 1.35 4.57
N ASP A 410 8.89 0.98 5.24
CA ASP A 410 7.54 0.99 4.69
C ASP A 410 6.53 1.52 5.70
N ALA A 411 5.44 2.08 5.21
CA ALA A 411 4.37 2.67 6.00
C ALA A 411 3.00 2.36 5.39
N ASP A 412 1.96 2.65 6.14
CA ASP A 412 0.57 2.54 5.70
C ASP A 412 0.26 3.41 4.47
N THR A 413 -0.92 3.20 3.88
CA THR A 413 -1.46 4.11 2.87
C THR A 413 -1.84 5.44 3.53
N GLY A 414 -1.79 6.53 2.74
CA GLY A 414 -2.23 7.84 3.25
C GLY A 414 -1.19 8.95 3.17
N GLY A 415 -0.20 8.84 2.29
CA GLY A 415 0.84 9.85 2.05
C GLY A 415 2.14 9.61 2.83
N TYR A 416 2.16 8.63 3.74
CA TYR A 416 3.31 8.36 4.61
C TYR A 416 4.56 7.94 3.84
N ASN A 417 4.44 7.03 2.87
CA ASN A 417 5.57 6.52 2.10
C ASN A 417 6.23 7.63 1.23
N LEU A 418 5.43 8.51 0.62
CA LEU A 418 5.95 9.63 -0.14
C LEU A 418 6.60 10.68 0.76
N GLN A 419 6.03 10.97 1.94
CA GLN A 419 6.65 11.83 2.92
C GLN A 419 8.03 11.31 3.33
N MET A 420 8.15 10.01 3.64
CA MET A 420 9.43 9.39 3.97
C MET A 420 10.44 9.51 2.82
N ALA A 421 9.99 9.30 1.56
CA ALA A 421 10.85 9.44 0.40
C ALA A 421 11.31 10.90 0.20
N PHE A 422 10.44 11.88 0.42
CA PHE A 422 10.80 13.30 0.29
C PHE A 422 11.76 13.75 1.38
N CYS A 423 11.51 13.44 2.65
CA CYS A 423 12.37 13.89 3.74
C CYS A 423 13.74 13.20 3.73
N THR A 424 13.80 11.88 3.49
CA THR A 424 15.08 11.17 3.35
C THR A 424 15.83 11.59 2.09
N GLY A 425 15.12 11.83 0.98
CA GLY A 425 15.69 12.34 -0.26
C GLY A 425 16.30 13.72 -0.09
N ARG A 426 15.59 14.64 0.56
CA ARG A 426 16.15 15.96 0.89
C ARG A 426 17.41 15.83 1.73
N MET A 427 17.36 15.06 2.80
CA MET A 427 18.49 14.87 3.69
C MET A 427 19.71 14.27 2.98
N ALA A 428 19.51 13.25 2.14
CA ALA A 428 20.58 12.65 1.34
C ALA A 428 21.22 13.68 0.39
N GLY A 429 20.38 14.44 -0.34
CA GLY A 429 20.85 15.45 -1.29
C GLY A 429 21.68 16.56 -0.64
N GLU A 430 21.15 17.18 0.42
CA GLU A 430 21.86 18.23 1.15
C GLU A 430 23.21 17.73 1.72
N ASN A 431 23.24 16.54 2.32
CA ASN A 431 24.47 16.02 2.93
C ASN A 431 25.48 15.54 1.89
N ALA A 432 25.05 14.99 0.76
CA ALA A 432 25.93 14.66 -0.36
C ALA A 432 26.64 15.93 -0.87
N ALA A 433 25.90 17.01 -1.08
CA ALA A 433 26.46 18.29 -1.50
C ALA A 433 27.41 18.88 -0.45
N LYS A 434 27.00 18.96 0.82
CA LYS A 434 27.84 19.45 1.93
C LYS A 434 29.14 18.67 2.06
N SER A 435 29.09 17.34 1.92
CA SER A 435 30.29 16.49 1.99
C SER A 435 31.26 16.70 0.82
N LEU A 436 30.80 17.24 -0.30
CA LEU A 436 31.65 17.63 -1.43
C LEU A 436 32.31 18.98 -1.18
N LEU A 437 31.59 19.91 -0.56
CA LEU A 437 32.09 21.27 -0.25
C LEU A 437 33.08 21.30 0.92
N SER A 438 33.05 20.27 1.77
CA SER A 438 33.95 20.19 2.95
C SER A 438 35.35 19.65 2.63
N LYS A 439 35.71 19.48 1.36
CA LYS A 439 37.05 19.13 0.88
C LYS A 439 37.82 20.38 0.55
#